data_d06871b7b06aad86289811328ddcb634
#
_entry.id   d06871b7b06aad86289811328ddcb634
#
_cell.length_a   1.000
_cell.length_b   1.000
_cell.length_c   1.000
_cell.angle_alpha   90.00
_cell.angle_beta   90.00
_cell.angle_gamma   90.00
#
_symmetry.space_group_name_H-M   'P 1'
#
loop_
_entity.id
_entity.type
_entity.pdbx_description
1 polymer ?
#
loop_
_entity_poly.entity_id
_entity_poly.type
_entity_poly.pdbx_seq_one_letter_code
_entity_poly.pdbx_strand_id
1 'polypeptide(L)'
;MSDIIASVTTGDVTVTGVLAAEALRRAAKDTGKTIDVEVRTDEGVLNPLGTKQIAGAAFVLLVGGETSEAEKRFEGVKTIIASLGDVLADAGDVLARASLRATQAATAGHKKIVAITSCPTGIAHTFMAAEGLQQAGAALGHDIRVETQGSVGAQTPLTAAEIAAADIVLVAADKQVELSRFAGKRVFQSGTKPAINDGKDLIARALKEATLQAGAAQAGAATGSERAGAAQRVGPYKHLMSGVSFMIPFVTAGGLLIALAFAFGGIYATEPSHAASFAGALFQIGAKSAFVLFVPVLGGYIAYSIADRPGLAPGMIGGLLASILGAGFLGAIVAGFIAGYGTRWLNQNIRLPRALEGLKPVLILPLLGTLLTGLLMIYVVGTPVAEALAFLTNFLKSMQGSSAILLGLLLGAMMAFDMGGPVNKAAYAFSVGLLSAQVYTPMAAVMAAGMTPPLAVALATKLFPRRFTEVEREAGVATGVLGLSFITEGAIPFAARDPFRVIPANVTGSAIAGAISMAAGVQLKVPHGGVFVLPIPDAVTHLGFYVLAILAGTATSTLLLGVLKRNAEA
;
A
#
# COMPACT_ATOMS: atom_id res chain seq x y z
N MET A 1 37.06 36.84 11.75
CA MET A 1 35.86 36.42 11.00
C MET A 1 35.33 35.26 11.75
N SER A 2 34.03 35.27 12.07
CA SER A 2 33.43 34.20 12.87
C SER A 2 33.29 32.95 12.06
N ASP A 3 33.67 31.80 12.64
CA ASP A 3 33.61 30.50 11.98
C ASP A 3 32.14 30.01 11.75
N ILE A 4 31.21 30.52 12.55
CA ILE A 4 29.80 30.13 12.57
C ILE A 4 28.95 31.40 12.54
N ILE A 5 27.85 31.32 11.77
CA ILE A 5 26.81 32.35 11.83
C ILE A 5 25.46 31.69 12.18
N ALA A 6 24.58 32.44 12.86
CA ALA A 6 23.23 31.96 13.16
C ALA A 6 22.19 33.04 12.84
N SER A 7 21.06 32.62 12.33
CA SER A 7 19.87 33.45 12.15
C SER A 7 18.72 32.85 12.95
N VAL A 8 18.27 33.58 13.97
CA VAL A 8 17.19 33.17 14.89
C VAL A 8 15.91 33.92 14.50
N THR A 9 14.87 33.18 14.09
CA THR A 9 13.57 33.73 13.71
C THR A 9 12.51 33.41 14.77
N THR A 10 11.81 34.41 15.31
CA THR A 10 10.89 34.22 16.46
C THR A 10 9.52 34.89 16.30
N GLY A 11 9.16 35.47 15.16
CA GLY A 11 7.87 36.18 15.03
C GLY A 11 7.68 37.25 16.10
N ASP A 12 6.55 37.27 16.78
CA ASP A 12 6.14 38.26 17.76
C ASP A 12 6.94 38.27 19.10
N VAL A 13 7.79 37.26 19.38
CA VAL A 13 8.44 37.08 20.68
C VAL A 13 9.92 37.43 20.64
N THR A 14 10.23 38.72 20.63
CA THR A 14 11.60 39.26 20.57
C THR A 14 12.48 38.78 21.75
N VAL A 15 11.95 38.66 22.96
CA VAL A 15 12.70 38.24 24.14
C VAL A 15 13.25 36.80 23.97
N THR A 16 12.47 35.88 23.45
CA THR A 16 12.88 34.48 23.26
C THR A 16 13.99 34.34 22.23
N GLY A 17 13.95 35.15 21.17
CA GLY A 17 15.01 35.23 20.16
C GLY A 17 16.33 35.76 20.70
N VAL A 18 16.28 36.80 21.53
CA VAL A 18 17.45 37.35 22.17
C VAL A 18 18.07 36.35 23.15
N LEU A 19 17.25 35.65 23.93
CA LEU A 19 17.72 34.59 24.84
C LEU A 19 18.40 33.44 24.10
N ALA A 20 17.83 33.00 23.00
CA ALA A 20 18.43 31.95 22.16
C ALA A 20 19.74 32.42 21.54
N ALA A 21 19.81 33.65 21.06
CA ALA A 21 21.04 34.25 20.54
C ALA A 21 22.15 34.33 21.59
N GLU A 22 21.82 34.71 22.81
CA GLU A 22 22.79 34.78 23.92
C GLU A 22 23.24 33.39 24.38
N ALA A 23 22.32 32.41 24.42
CA ALA A 23 22.65 31.02 24.69
C ALA A 23 23.65 30.46 23.65
N LEU A 24 23.44 30.72 22.37
CA LEU A 24 24.36 30.32 21.30
C LEU A 24 25.72 30.98 21.40
N ARG A 25 25.78 32.30 21.72
CA ARG A 25 27.05 33.04 21.94
C ARG A 25 27.84 32.47 23.12
N ARG A 26 27.15 32.19 24.23
CA ARG A 26 27.76 31.58 25.41
C ARG A 26 28.31 30.20 25.12
N ALA A 27 27.52 29.35 24.51
CA ALA A 27 27.92 27.98 24.12
C ALA A 27 29.10 27.97 23.13
N ALA A 28 29.13 28.90 22.17
CA ALA A 28 30.26 29.05 21.27
C ALA A 28 31.54 29.47 22.01
N LYS A 29 31.44 30.44 22.92
CA LYS A 29 32.55 30.88 23.75
C LYS A 29 33.11 29.76 24.61
N ASP A 30 32.23 28.96 25.25
CA ASP A 30 32.62 27.82 26.08
C ASP A 30 33.37 26.74 25.31
N THR A 31 33.13 26.64 24.00
CA THR A 31 33.81 25.70 23.06
C THR A 31 34.97 26.36 22.30
N GLY A 32 35.36 27.58 22.62
CA GLY A 32 36.46 28.31 21.96
C GLY A 32 36.18 28.74 20.54
N LYS A 33 34.91 28.77 20.12
CA LYS A 33 34.48 29.17 18.76
C LYS A 33 33.90 30.57 18.76
N THR A 34 33.96 31.25 17.60
CA THR A 34 33.34 32.55 17.39
C THR A 34 32.05 32.39 16.59
N ILE A 35 30.95 33.00 17.04
CA ILE A 35 29.65 32.98 16.37
C ILE A 35 29.07 34.39 16.27
N ASP A 36 28.59 34.75 15.08
CA ASP A 36 27.78 35.94 14.87
C ASP A 36 26.30 35.52 14.75
N VAL A 37 25.45 36.17 15.53
CA VAL A 37 24.02 35.81 15.62
C VAL A 37 23.17 37.04 15.31
N GLU A 38 22.32 36.95 14.29
CA GLU A 38 21.22 37.87 14.04
C GLU A 38 19.92 37.32 14.64
N VAL A 39 19.04 38.22 15.09
CA VAL A 39 17.68 37.86 15.53
C VAL A 39 16.67 38.56 14.62
N ARG A 40 15.78 37.80 14.02
CA ARG A 40 14.71 38.28 13.15
C ARG A 40 13.37 38.17 13.86
N THR A 41 12.68 39.28 13.91
CA THR A 41 11.34 39.43 14.50
C THR A 41 10.44 40.16 13.53
N ASP A 42 9.16 40.20 13.79
CA ASP A 42 8.21 40.95 12.96
C ASP A 42 8.43 42.47 13.05
N GLU A 43 9.12 42.96 14.10
CA GLU A 43 9.49 44.36 14.28
C GLU A 43 10.81 44.76 13.59
N GLY A 44 11.62 43.80 13.12
CA GLY A 44 12.88 44.05 12.44
C GLY A 44 13.98 43.04 12.75
N VAL A 45 15.21 43.37 12.34
CA VAL A 45 16.39 42.51 12.49
C VAL A 45 17.39 43.14 13.46
N LEU A 46 17.69 42.43 14.53
CA LEU A 46 18.72 42.81 15.51
C LEU A 46 20.07 42.16 15.09
N ASN A 47 21.15 42.96 15.11
CA ASN A 47 22.50 42.55 14.71
C ASN A 47 22.54 41.87 13.31
N PRO A 48 22.14 42.57 12.25
CA PRO A 48 22.04 41.96 10.92
C PRO A 48 23.43 41.50 10.44
N LEU A 49 23.47 40.28 9.88
CA LEU A 49 24.67 39.69 9.26
C LEU A 49 24.96 40.36 7.93
N GLY A 50 26.17 40.84 7.76
CA GLY A 50 26.64 41.44 6.52
C GLY A 50 27.11 40.39 5.49
N THR A 51 27.11 40.75 4.20
CA THR A 51 27.45 39.85 3.10
C THR A 51 28.86 39.22 3.25
N LYS A 52 29.82 39.95 3.84
CA LYS A 52 31.17 39.44 4.09
C LYS A 52 31.20 38.39 5.23
N GLN A 53 30.36 38.53 6.24
CA GLN A 53 30.24 37.56 7.33
C GLN A 53 29.59 36.27 6.79
N ILE A 54 28.54 36.40 5.96
CA ILE A 54 27.87 35.28 5.34
C ILE A 54 28.82 34.49 4.42
N ALA A 55 29.54 35.16 3.55
CA ALA A 55 30.48 34.53 2.60
C ALA A 55 31.68 33.84 3.28
N GLY A 56 32.08 34.29 4.48
CA GLY A 56 33.23 33.74 5.21
C GLY A 56 32.88 32.66 6.23
N ALA A 57 31.61 32.34 6.44
CA ALA A 57 31.17 31.38 7.44
C ALA A 57 31.29 29.90 6.95
N ALA A 58 31.71 29.02 7.83
CA ALA A 58 31.77 27.57 7.56
C ALA A 58 30.37 26.97 7.40
N PHE A 59 29.40 27.46 8.15
CA PHE A 59 27.97 27.12 8.02
C PHE A 59 27.09 28.17 8.69
N VAL A 60 25.80 28.20 8.32
CA VAL A 60 24.76 28.98 8.99
C VAL A 60 23.80 28.06 9.75
N LEU A 61 23.50 28.44 11.02
CA LEU A 61 22.50 27.78 11.84
C LEU A 61 21.20 28.60 11.77
N LEU A 62 20.15 28.02 11.17
CA LEU A 62 18.81 28.61 11.16
C LEU A 62 18.02 28.07 12.37
N VAL A 63 17.53 28.95 13.20
CA VAL A 63 16.78 28.63 14.40
C VAL A 63 15.37 29.21 14.30
N GLY A 64 14.35 28.36 14.50
CA GLY A 64 12.95 28.78 14.48
C GLY A 64 12.20 28.54 13.15
N GLY A 65 12.84 27.95 12.15
CA GLY A 65 12.23 27.51 10.90
C GLY A 65 12.88 28.07 9.62
N GLU A 66 12.64 27.40 8.51
CA GLU A 66 13.02 27.88 7.18
C GLU A 66 11.99 28.89 6.67
N THR A 67 12.48 30.06 6.24
CA THR A 67 11.68 30.98 5.44
C THR A 67 12.26 31.05 4.03
N SER A 68 11.42 31.23 3.01
CA SER A 68 11.87 31.36 1.62
C SER A 68 12.83 32.53 1.40
N GLU A 69 12.84 33.48 2.31
CA GLU A 69 13.73 34.65 2.34
C GLU A 69 15.09 34.30 2.94
N ALA A 70 15.14 33.42 3.95
CA ALA A 70 16.37 32.91 4.52
C ALA A 70 17.13 32.02 3.51
N GLU A 71 16.44 31.17 2.76
CA GLU A 71 17.03 30.33 1.71
C GLU A 71 17.77 31.16 0.66
N LYS A 72 17.15 32.22 0.14
CA LYS A 72 17.76 33.11 -0.88
C LYS A 72 18.94 33.88 -0.32
N ARG A 73 18.89 34.28 0.95
CA ARG A 73 19.93 35.12 1.56
C ARG A 73 21.21 34.36 1.89
N PHE A 74 21.08 33.08 2.25
CA PHE A 74 22.19 32.20 2.60
C PHE A 74 22.57 31.23 1.47
N GLU A 75 22.12 31.52 0.25
CA GLU A 75 22.46 30.73 -0.93
C GLU A 75 23.99 30.59 -1.10
N GLY A 76 24.45 29.35 -1.23
CA GLY A 76 25.88 29.03 -1.32
C GLY A 76 26.59 28.81 0.01
N VAL A 77 25.95 29.04 1.16
CA VAL A 77 26.50 28.71 2.47
C VAL A 77 25.76 27.50 3.06
N LYS A 78 26.49 26.59 3.67
CA LYS A 78 25.91 25.39 4.26
C LYS A 78 24.94 25.75 5.38
N THR A 79 23.69 25.33 5.24
CA THR A 79 22.60 25.63 6.16
C THR A 79 22.29 24.42 7.05
N ILE A 80 22.14 24.65 8.36
CA ILE A 80 21.73 23.66 9.35
C ILE A 80 20.56 24.23 10.14
N ILE A 81 19.50 23.44 10.32
CA ILE A 81 18.28 23.88 10.99
C ILE A 81 18.23 23.31 12.41
N ALA A 82 17.80 24.15 13.35
CA ALA A 82 17.51 23.76 14.73
C ALA A 82 16.20 24.38 15.20
N SER A 83 15.49 23.70 16.11
CA SER A 83 14.31 24.30 16.72
C SER A 83 14.72 25.33 17.79
N LEU A 84 13.88 26.33 17.98
CA LEU A 84 14.10 27.34 19.03
C LEU A 84 14.10 26.69 20.43
N GLY A 85 13.25 25.68 20.64
CA GLY A 85 13.18 24.92 21.88
C GLY A 85 14.46 24.17 22.20
N ASP A 86 15.09 23.53 21.21
CA ASP A 86 16.36 22.79 21.39
C ASP A 86 17.49 23.74 21.77
N VAL A 87 17.56 24.91 21.13
CA VAL A 87 18.58 25.94 21.45
C VAL A 87 18.43 26.48 22.85
N LEU A 88 17.19 26.72 23.31
CA LEU A 88 16.91 27.19 24.66
C LEU A 88 17.14 26.13 25.73
N ALA A 89 16.95 24.85 25.39
CA ALA A 89 17.20 23.72 26.26
C ALA A 89 18.70 23.44 26.43
N ASP A 90 19.47 23.35 25.35
CA ASP A 90 20.91 23.10 25.34
C ASP A 90 21.57 23.60 24.03
N ALA A 91 21.98 24.87 24.02
CA ALA A 91 22.67 25.48 22.89
C ALA A 91 24.06 24.85 22.63
N GLY A 92 24.70 24.25 23.63
CA GLY A 92 26.00 23.58 23.49
C GLY A 92 25.89 22.32 22.69
N ASP A 93 24.93 21.48 22.99
CA ASP A 93 24.66 20.23 22.24
C ASP A 93 24.21 20.54 20.79
N VAL A 94 23.38 21.56 20.59
CA VAL A 94 22.96 22.00 19.25
C VAL A 94 24.16 22.44 18.42
N LEU A 95 25.08 23.24 18.96
CA LEU A 95 26.30 23.69 18.27
C LEU A 95 27.28 22.53 18.02
N ALA A 96 27.40 21.59 18.94
CA ALA A 96 28.23 20.40 18.77
C ALA A 96 27.71 19.52 17.62
N ARG A 97 26.42 19.22 17.62
CA ARG A 97 25.75 18.47 16.53
C ARG A 97 25.82 19.18 15.18
N ALA A 98 25.63 20.50 15.16
CA ALA A 98 25.75 21.29 13.95
C ALA A 98 27.18 21.28 13.42
N SER A 99 28.19 21.42 14.29
CA SER A 99 29.60 21.36 13.89
C SER A 99 30.00 19.98 13.38
N LEU A 100 29.53 18.88 14.00
CA LEU A 100 29.74 17.52 13.54
C LEU A 100 29.11 17.30 12.15
N ARG A 101 27.89 17.75 11.93
CA ARG A 101 27.22 17.70 10.62
C ARG A 101 27.95 18.55 9.58
N ALA A 102 28.50 19.68 9.97
CA ALA A 102 29.31 20.52 9.08
C ALA A 102 30.58 19.80 8.63
N THR A 103 31.26 19.07 9.51
CA THR A 103 32.53 18.36 9.23
C THR A 103 32.29 17.04 8.48
N GLN A 104 31.26 16.29 8.84
CA GLN A 104 30.92 15.01 8.18
C GLN A 104 30.49 15.19 6.71
N ALA A 105 29.85 16.30 6.37
CA ALA A 105 29.48 16.59 4.98
C ALA A 105 30.67 17.07 4.12
N ALA A 106 31.80 17.42 4.71
CA ALA A 106 33.04 17.73 3.99
C ALA A 106 33.86 16.48 3.62
N THR A 107 33.60 15.34 4.31
CA THR A 107 34.39 14.09 4.14
C THR A 107 33.63 12.94 3.48
N ALA A 108 32.31 12.97 3.40
CA ALA A 108 31.51 11.97 2.68
C ALA A 108 30.70 12.69 1.60
N GLY A 109 30.74 12.19 0.36
CA GLY A 109 29.98 12.76 -0.75
C GLY A 109 28.47 12.76 -0.44
N HIS A 110 27.99 13.81 0.21
CA HIS A 110 26.59 14.05 0.56
C HIS A 110 25.74 13.99 -0.71
N LYS A 111 24.79 13.08 -0.78
CA LYS A 111 23.93 12.86 -1.94
C LYS A 111 22.50 13.27 -1.64
N LYS A 112 21.90 13.95 -2.60
CA LYS A 112 20.46 14.23 -2.58
C LYS A 112 19.72 13.08 -3.26
N ILE A 113 18.88 12.40 -2.51
CA ILE A 113 18.13 11.23 -2.95
C ILE A 113 16.65 11.55 -2.91
N VAL A 114 15.94 11.35 -4.00
CA VAL A 114 14.48 11.30 -3.98
C VAL A 114 14.03 9.86 -4.05
N ALA A 115 13.05 9.50 -3.24
CA ALA A 115 12.56 8.14 -3.21
C ALA A 115 11.05 8.08 -3.40
N ILE A 116 10.58 6.98 -3.99
CA ILE A 116 9.15 6.64 -4.07
C ILE A 116 8.95 5.32 -3.38
N THR A 117 7.96 5.26 -2.49
CA THR A 117 7.50 4.01 -1.90
C THR A 117 6.07 3.71 -2.31
N SER A 118 5.80 2.46 -2.70
CA SER A 118 4.46 2.06 -3.13
C SER A 118 4.26 0.56 -2.98
N CYS A 119 3.10 0.17 -2.44
CA CYS A 119 2.70 -1.24 -2.38
C CYS A 119 1.26 -1.43 -2.90
N PRO A 120 0.84 -2.66 -3.22
CA PRO A 120 -0.50 -2.93 -3.74
C PRO A 120 -1.63 -2.47 -2.82
N THR A 121 -1.47 -2.63 -1.51
CA THR A 121 -2.46 -2.20 -0.51
C THR A 121 -2.36 -0.71 -0.17
N GLY A 122 -1.20 -0.09 -0.44
CA GLY A 122 -0.97 1.35 -0.29
C GLY A 122 -0.99 1.85 1.16
N ILE A 123 -0.84 0.98 2.16
CA ILE A 123 -0.95 1.37 3.58
C ILE A 123 0.34 1.00 4.35
N ALA A 124 0.43 -0.15 4.99
CA ALA A 124 1.49 -0.46 5.94
C ALA A 124 2.91 -0.47 5.31
N HIS A 125 3.14 -1.28 4.27
CA HIS A 125 4.46 -1.43 3.67
C HIS A 125 4.96 -0.16 3.00
N THR A 126 4.06 0.69 2.47
CA THR A 126 4.42 1.97 1.85
C THR A 126 5.01 2.93 2.88
N PHE A 127 4.37 3.06 4.04
CA PHE A 127 4.84 3.95 5.11
C PHE A 127 6.08 3.39 5.83
N MET A 128 6.12 2.09 6.11
CA MET A 128 7.30 1.45 6.73
C MET A 128 8.54 1.56 5.83
N ALA A 129 8.39 1.39 4.51
CA ALA A 129 9.48 1.58 3.56
C ALA A 129 9.95 3.04 3.50
N ALA A 130 9.03 4.00 3.55
CA ALA A 130 9.36 5.42 3.58
C ALA A 130 10.16 5.78 4.85
N GLU A 131 9.69 5.33 6.01
CA GLU A 131 10.35 5.56 7.29
C GLU A 131 11.74 4.88 7.32
N GLY A 132 11.84 3.63 6.87
CA GLY A 132 13.12 2.90 6.78
C GLY A 132 14.14 3.64 5.90
N LEU A 133 13.72 4.18 4.76
CA LEU A 133 14.60 4.98 3.90
C LEU A 133 15.00 6.31 4.52
N GLN A 134 14.09 7.01 5.20
CA GLN A 134 14.40 8.28 5.87
C GLN A 134 15.39 8.07 7.01
N GLN A 135 15.19 7.07 7.86
CA GLN A 135 16.10 6.72 8.95
C GLN A 135 17.48 6.29 8.42
N ALA A 136 17.50 5.44 7.37
CA ALA A 136 18.73 5.00 6.76
C ALA A 136 19.51 6.15 6.10
N GLY A 137 18.83 7.06 5.40
CA GLY A 137 19.42 8.23 4.79
C GLY A 137 20.04 9.18 5.81
N ALA A 138 19.33 9.46 6.89
CA ALA A 138 19.83 10.26 7.99
C ALA A 138 21.08 9.62 8.63
N ALA A 139 21.08 8.30 8.82
CA ALA A 139 22.20 7.55 9.38
C ALA A 139 23.44 7.52 8.46
N LEU A 140 23.23 7.59 7.14
CA LEU A 140 24.33 7.64 6.14
C LEU A 140 24.75 9.07 5.79
N GLY A 141 24.12 10.08 6.36
CA GLY A 141 24.41 11.49 6.08
C GLY A 141 23.94 11.96 4.69
N HIS A 142 22.93 11.32 4.12
CA HIS A 142 22.31 11.69 2.85
C HIS A 142 20.99 12.44 3.09
N ASP A 143 20.66 13.37 2.18
CA ASP A 143 19.37 14.05 2.16
C ASP A 143 18.38 13.22 1.35
N ILE A 144 17.35 12.66 2.04
CA ILE A 144 16.35 11.82 1.40
C ILE A 144 14.96 12.43 1.54
N ARG A 145 14.34 12.70 0.40
CA ARG A 145 12.94 13.12 0.27
C ARG A 145 12.11 11.96 -0.26
N VAL A 146 11.09 11.53 0.48
CA VAL A 146 10.28 10.36 0.12
C VAL A 146 8.85 10.76 -0.23
N GLU A 147 8.40 10.36 -1.41
CA GLU A 147 7.00 10.38 -1.82
C GLU A 147 6.38 9.01 -1.55
N THR A 148 5.28 8.98 -0.80
CA THR A 148 4.51 7.74 -0.57
C THR A 148 3.32 7.69 -1.53
N GLN A 149 3.24 6.64 -2.34
CA GLN A 149 2.11 6.40 -3.23
C GLN A 149 1.20 5.32 -2.64
N GLY A 150 0.27 5.76 -1.78
CA GLY A 150 -0.71 4.91 -1.13
C GLY A 150 -1.99 4.68 -1.95
N SER A 151 -2.96 3.99 -1.34
CA SER A 151 -4.31 3.80 -1.89
C SER A 151 -5.11 5.11 -1.98
N VAL A 152 -4.73 6.12 -1.20
CA VAL A 152 -5.37 7.45 -1.12
C VAL A 152 -4.65 8.48 -2.02
N GLY A 153 -3.78 8.02 -2.92
CA GLY A 153 -2.96 8.89 -3.78
C GLY A 153 -1.55 9.14 -3.24
N ALA A 154 -0.81 10.04 -3.90
CA ALA A 154 0.52 10.43 -3.47
C ALA A 154 0.42 11.38 -2.27
N GLN A 155 1.02 10.99 -1.15
CA GLN A 155 1.28 11.91 -0.06
C GLN A 155 2.70 12.48 -0.20
N THR A 156 2.86 13.77 0.11
CA THR A 156 4.12 14.48 -0.06
C THR A 156 4.73 14.34 -1.47
N PRO A 157 4.00 14.74 -2.53
CA PRO A 157 4.47 14.57 -3.90
C PRO A 157 5.80 15.32 -4.13
N LEU A 158 6.70 14.68 -4.87
CA LEU A 158 7.98 15.27 -5.26
C LEU A 158 7.75 16.36 -6.30
N THR A 159 8.33 17.52 -6.07
CA THR A 159 8.30 18.63 -7.02
C THR A 159 9.31 18.42 -8.15
N ALA A 160 9.12 19.10 -9.28
CA ALA A 160 10.07 19.08 -10.40
C ALA A 160 11.46 19.61 -9.97
N ALA A 161 11.51 20.57 -9.06
CA ALA A 161 12.75 21.12 -8.52
C ALA A 161 13.51 20.10 -7.66
N GLU A 162 12.82 19.36 -6.77
CA GLU A 162 13.42 18.29 -5.96
C GLU A 162 13.97 17.17 -6.84
N ILE A 163 13.21 16.76 -7.88
CA ILE A 163 13.67 15.76 -8.84
C ILE A 163 14.88 16.27 -9.62
N ALA A 164 14.87 17.53 -10.07
CA ALA A 164 15.99 18.12 -10.78
C ALA A 164 17.27 18.22 -9.93
N ALA A 165 17.12 18.51 -8.62
CA ALA A 165 18.23 18.62 -7.68
C ALA A 165 18.77 17.26 -7.21
N ALA A 166 18.05 16.17 -7.40
CA ALA A 166 18.42 14.85 -6.92
C ALA A 166 19.58 14.23 -7.72
N ASP A 167 20.52 13.61 -7.03
CA ASP A 167 21.60 12.80 -7.61
C ASP A 167 21.11 11.45 -8.14
N ILE A 168 20.19 10.83 -7.39
CA ILE A 168 19.56 9.57 -7.77
C ILE A 168 18.08 9.54 -7.36
N VAL A 169 17.33 8.69 -8.04
CA VAL A 169 15.94 8.35 -7.72
C VAL A 169 15.88 6.90 -7.28
N LEU A 170 15.37 6.64 -6.08
CA LEU A 170 15.19 5.30 -5.54
C LEU A 170 13.70 4.95 -5.53
N VAL A 171 13.30 3.94 -6.28
CA VAL A 171 11.93 3.44 -6.33
C VAL A 171 11.85 2.14 -5.55
N ALA A 172 11.28 2.19 -4.34
CA ALA A 172 11.01 1.04 -3.49
C ALA A 172 9.51 0.67 -3.60
N ALA A 173 9.14 -0.04 -4.65
CA ALA A 173 7.74 -0.26 -5.00
C ALA A 173 7.45 -1.70 -5.43
N ASP A 174 6.33 -2.25 -4.91
CA ASP A 174 5.80 -3.55 -5.31
C ASP A 174 4.69 -3.43 -6.36
N LYS A 175 4.35 -2.21 -6.77
CA LYS A 175 3.50 -1.90 -7.93
C LYS A 175 4.24 -1.02 -8.92
N GLN A 176 3.72 -0.94 -10.14
CA GLN A 176 4.33 -0.11 -11.20
C GLN A 176 4.23 1.37 -10.84
N VAL A 177 5.37 2.07 -10.87
CA VAL A 177 5.50 3.52 -10.67
C VAL A 177 5.79 4.15 -12.02
N GLU A 178 5.16 5.29 -12.30
CA GLU A 178 5.43 6.04 -13.53
C GLU A 178 6.81 6.71 -13.45
N LEU A 179 7.70 6.31 -14.37
CA LEU A 179 9.09 6.77 -14.39
C LEU A 179 9.34 7.92 -15.37
N SER A 180 8.35 8.32 -16.17
CA SER A 180 8.51 9.37 -17.21
C SER A 180 9.00 10.69 -16.64
N ARG A 181 8.56 11.05 -15.43
CA ARG A 181 8.98 12.28 -14.73
C ARG A 181 10.43 12.27 -14.24
N PHE A 182 11.09 11.12 -14.28
CA PHE A 182 12.51 10.95 -13.91
C PHE A 182 13.42 10.80 -15.12
N ALA A 183 12.96 11.16 -16.31
CA ALA A 183 13.77 11.14 -17.53
C ALA A 183 15.06 11.92 -17.33
N GLY A 184 16.22 11.33 -17.72
CA GLY A 184 17.53 11.92 -17.53
C GLY A 184 18.13 11.80 -16.12
N LYS A 185 17.42 11.17 -15.17
CA LYS A 185 17.95 10.86 -13.82
C LYS A 185 18.40 9.42 -13.71
N ARG A 186 19.36 9.17 -12.81
CA ARG A 186 19.76 7.82 -12.45
C ARG A 186 18.69 7.22 -11.53
N VAL A 187 18.05 6.13 -11.96
CA VAL A 187 16.97 5.47 -11.25
C VAL A 187 17.40 4.08 -10.81
N PHE A 188 17.14 3.75 -9.56
CA PHE A 188 17.27 2.40 -9.00
C PHE A 188 15.91 1.89 -8.56
N GLN A 189 15.52 0.68 -8.98
CA GLN A 189 14.24 0.09 -8.66
C GLN A 189 14.41 -1.12 -7.75
N SER A 190 13.59 -1.20 -6.71
CA SER A 190 13.53 -2.30 -5.75
C SER A 190 12.10 -2.50 -5.26
N GLY A 191 11.84 -3.61 -4.55
CA GLY A 191 10.59 -3.79 -3.80
C GLY A 191 10.60 -3.02 -2.47
N THR A 192 9.45 -2.99 -1.78
CA THR A 192 9.33 -2.34 -0.46
C THR A 192 10.09 -3.09 0.64
N LYS A 193 10.20 -4.42 0.58
CA LYS A 193 10.84 -5.25 1.61
C LYS A 193 12.30 -4.86 1.92
N PRO A 194 13.20 -4.68 0.95
CA PRO A 194 14.56 -4.22 1.21
C PRO A 194 14.61 -2.87 1.92
N ALA A 195 13.72 -1.93 1.56
CA ALA A 195 13.64 -0.62 2.20
C ALA A 195 13.21 -0.69 3.68
N ILE A 196 12.38 -1.69 4.02
CA ILE A 196 11.92 -1.93 5.38
C ILE A 196 13.00 -2.63 6.23
N ASN A 197 13.63 -3.67 5.67
CA ASN A 197 14.50 -4.56 6.42
C ASN A 197 15.94 -4.02 6.57
N ASP A 198 16.48 -3.42 5.48
CA ASP A 198 17.83 -2.84 5.46
C ASP A 198 17.92 -1.67 4.46
N GLY A 199 17.39 -0.54 4.87
CA GLY A 199 17.42 0.70 4.09
C GLY A 199 18.85 1.19 3.80
N LYS A 200 19.83 0.89 4.67
CA LYS A 200 21.23 1.31 4.48
C LYS A 200 21.89 0.57 3.32
N ASP A 201 21.78 -0.76 3.28
CA ASP A 201 22.27 -1.56 2.15
C ASP A 201 21.56 -1.16 0.85
N LEU A 202 20.25 -0.95 0.91
CA LEU A 202 19.47 -0.54 -0.26
C LEU A 202 19.95 0.81 -0.84
N ILE A 203 20.23 1.81 0.01
CA ILE A 203 20.78 3.11 -0.42
C ILE A 203 22.18 2.94 -1.00
N ALA A 204 23.05 2.16 -0.35
CA ALA A 204 24.41 1.89 -0.84
C ALA A 204 24.40 1.23 -2.23
N ARG A 205 23.49 0.27 -2.43
CA ARG A 205 23.27 -0.37 -3.74
C ARG A 205 22.71 0.62 -4.77
N ALA A 206 21.74 1.43 -4.40
CA ALA A 206 21.16 2.42 -5.28
C ALA A 206 22.21 3.43 -5.79
N LEU A 207 23.14 3.85 -4.92
CA LEU A 207 24.24 4.74 -5.30
C LEU A 207 25.20 4.12 -6.32
N LYS A 208 25.41 2.80 -6.27
CA LYS A 208 26.29 2.06 -7.19
C LYS A 208 25.59 1.66 -8.49
N GLU A 209 24.37 1.10 -8.37
CA GLU A 209 23.69 0.36 -9.44
C GLU A 209 22.64 1.20 -10.19
N ALA A 210 22.32 2.43 -9.74
CA ALA A 210 21.33 3.28 -10.41
C ALA A 210 21.71 3.55 -11.87
N THR A 211 20.79 3.27 -12.79
CA THR A 211 20.96 3.45 -14.24
C THR A 211 20.25 4.71 -14.74
N LEU A 212 20.78 5.34 -15.78
CA LEU A 212 20.17 6.52 -16.37
C LEU A 212 18.82 6.17 -16.99
N GLN A 213 17.76 6.85 -16.55
CA GLN A 213 16.44 6.68 -17.14
C GLN A 213 16.39 7.37 -18.50
N ALA A 214 16.23 6.60 -19.57
CA ALA A 214 16.11 7.14 -20.92
C ALA A 214 14.89 8.04 -21.06
N GLY A 215 15.07 9.19 -21.65
CA GLY A 215 13.97 10.07 -22.07
C GLY A 215 13.16 9.39 -23.19
N ALA A 216 11.89 9.76 -23.35
CA ALA A 216 10.96 9.18 -24.32
C ALA A 216 11.44 9.21 -25.80
N ALA A 217 12.55 9.85 -26.11
CA ALA A 217 13.12 9.98 -27.46
C ALA A 217 14.19 8.93 -27.83
N GLN A 218 14.63 8.06 -26.93
CA GLN A 218 15.74 7.10 -27.17
C GLN A 218 15.41 5.63 -26.88
N ALA A 219 14.14 5.24 -26.96
CA ALA A 219 13.74 3.83 -26.78
C ALA A 219 13.93 2.97 -28.07
N GLY A 220 14.99 3.22 -28.83
CA GLY A 220 15.27 2.48 -30.04
C GLY A 220 16.77 2.19 -30.18
N ALA A 221 17.40 1.44 -29.31
CA ALA A 221 18.58 0.62 -29.50
C ALA A 221 19.32 0.36 -28.18
N ALA A 222 19.06 -0.76 -27.55
CA ALA A 222 20.06 -1.47 -26.74
C ALA A 222 19.57 -2.88 -26.46
N THR A 223 19.98 -3.79 -27.31
CA THR A 223 20.06 -5.23 -27.04
C THR A 223 21.21 -5.49 -26.07
N GLY A 224 20.93 -6.31 -25.04
CA GLY A 224 21.94 -7.15 -24.41
C GLY A 224 22.60 -6.59 -23.16
N SER A 225 22.09 -6.97 -22.01
CA SER A 225 22.90 -7.53 -20.91
C SER A 225 21.96 -8.20 -19.89
N GLU A 226 21.90 -9.50 -19.95
CA GLU A 226 21.44 -10.35 -18.86
C GLU A 226 22.45 -10.27 -17.72
N ARG A 227 21.95 -9.89 -16.54
CA ARG A 227 22.31 -10.38 -15.21
C ARG A 227 22.09 -9.29 -14.17
N ALA A 228 21.02 -9.41 -13.41
CA ALA A 228 21.02 -9.34 -11.96
C ALA A 228 19.60 -9.12 -11.43
N GLY A 229 19.15 -10.00 -10.59
CA GLY A 229 17.98 -9.78 -9.74
C GLY A 229 16.66 -10.03 -10.47
N ALA A 230 15.92 -11.05 -10.04
CA ALA A 230 14.63 -11.47 -10.58
C ALA A 230 13.75 -10.28 -10.99
N ALA A 231 13.84 -9.89 -12.25
CA ALA A 231 12.83 -9.08 -12.90
C ALA A 231 11.52 -9.85 -12.70
N GLN A 232 10.65 -9.32 -11.86
CA GLN A 232 9.33 -9.85 -11.66
C GLN A 232 8.68 -9.88 -13.03
N ARG A 233 8.59 -11.08 -13.62
CA ARG A 233 8.00 -11.30 -14.94
C ARG A 233 6.64 -10.60 -14.92
N VAL A 234 6.47 -9.62 -15.79
CA VAL A 234 5.20 -8.92 -16.02
C VAL A 234 4.30 -9.94 -16.72
N GLY A 235 3.71 -10.83 -15.93
CA GLY A 235 2.85 -11.90 -16.41
C GLY A 235 1.37 -11.55 -16.23
N PRO A 236 0.47 -12.28 -16.89
CA PRO A 236 -0.99 -12.12 -16.79
C PRO A 236 -1.47 -12.09 -15.33
N TYR A 237 -0.81 -12.84 -14.45
CA TYR A 237 -1.11 -12.91 -13.03
C TYR A 237 -1.01 -11.54 -12.31
N LYS A 238 0.01 -10.71 -12.64
CA LYS A 238 0.15 -9.37 -12.06
C LYS A 238 -1.04 -8.47 -12.42
N HIS A 239 -1.49 -8.54 -13.66
CA HIS A 239 -2.63 -7.76 -14.15
C HIS A 239 -3.93 -8.20 -13.48
N LEU A 240 -4.12 -9.53 -13.32
CA LEU A 240 -5.25 -10.08 -12.57
C LEU A 240 -5.27 -9.57 -11.12
N MET A 241 -4.11 -9.62 -10.43
CA MET A 241 -4.00 -9.18 -9.04
C MET A 241 -4.23 -7.67 -8.90
N SER A 242 -3.87 -6.87 -9.89
CA SER A 242 -4.23 -5.44 -9.91
C SER A 242 -5.75 -5.26 -9.93
N GLY A 243 -6.45 -5.95 -10.83
CA GLY A 243 -7.92 -5.90 -10.89
C GLY A 243 -8.57 -6.31 -9.57
N VAL A 244 -8.12 -7.43 -8.98
CA VAL A 244 -8.62 -7.93 -7.69
C VAL A 244 -8.39 -6.91 -6.57
N SER A 245 -7.20 -6.28 -6.51
CA SER A 245 -6.88 -5.31 -5.45
C SER A 245 -7.78 -4.06 -5.49
N PHE A 246 -8.06 -3.55 -6.69
CA PHE A 246 -8.96 -2.41 -6.86
C PHE A 246 -10.44 -2.75 -6.66
N MET A 247 -10.84 -4.00 -6.86
CA MET A 247 -12.19 -4.50 -6.63
C MET A 247 -12.52 -4.60 -5.13
N ILE A 248 -11.55 -4.96 -4.28
CA ILE A 248 -11.76 -5.22 -2.85
C ILE A 248 -12.51 -4.10 -2.11
N PRO A 249 -12.15 -2.79 -2.24
CA PRO A 249 -12.88 -1.72 -1.57
C PRO A 249 -14.38 -1.66 -1.91
N PHE A 250 -14.74 -1.93 -3.17
CA PHE A 250 -16.15 -1.96 -3.60
C PHE A 250 -16.89 -3.12 -2.97
N VAL A 251 -16.27 -4.30 -2.93
CA VAL A 251 -16.82 -5.50 -2.28
C VAL A 251 -16.98 -5.27 -0.78
N THR A 252 -15.96 -4.70 -0.13
CA THR A 252 -15.99 -4.43 1.32
C THR A 252 -17.07 -3.41 1.67
N ALA A 253 -17.09 -2.25 1.01
CA ALA A 253 -18.07 -1.21 1.27
C ALA A 253 -19.49 -1.72 0.95
N GLY A 254 -19.69 -2.33 -0.21
CA GLY A 254 -20.96 -2.89 -0.62
C GLY A 254 -21.47 -3.96 0.35
N GLY A 255 -20.58 -4.88 0.72
CA GLY A 255 -20.90 -5.97 1.65
C GLY A 255 -21.28 -5.50 3.06
N LEU A 256 -20.52 -4.55 3.61
CA LEU A 256 -20.83 -3.97 4.94
C LEU A 256 -22.15 -3.18 4.92
N LEU A 257 -22.43 -2.43 3.85
CA LEU A 257 -23.69 -1.70 3.71
C LEU A 257 -24.89 -2.65 3.57
N ILE A 258 -24.75 -3.76 2.83
CA ILE A 258 -25.75 -4.82 2.77
C ILE A 258 -25.98 -5.43 4.17
N ALA A 259 -24.90 -5.71 4.88
CA ALA A 259 -24.96 -6.26 6.22
C ALA A 259 -25.71 -5.31 7.19
N LEU A 260 -25.40 -4.03 7.16
CA LEU A 260 -26.08 -3.00 7.95
C LEU A 260 -27.55 -2.85 7.54
N ALA A 261 -27.87 -2.93 6.25
CA ALA A 261 -29.26 -2.90 5.79
C ALA A 261 -30.08 -4.02 6.42
N PHE A 262 -29.54 -5.24 6.45
CA PHE A 262 -30.22 -6.37 7.11
C PHE A 262 -30.26 -6.21 8.64
N ALA A 263 -29.24 -5.63 9.25
CA ALA A 263 -29.24 -5.38 10.69
C ALA A 263 -30.35 -4.41 11.12
N PHE A 264 -30.62 -3.37 10.33
CA PHE A 264 -31.64 -2.36 10.64
C PHE A 264 -33.05 -2.67 10.14
N GLY A 265 -33.18 -3.44 9.05
CA GLY A 265 -34.49 -3.67 8.40
C GLY A 265 -34.85 -5.15 8.18
N GLY A 266 -33.98 -6.08 8.58
CA GLY A 266 -34.18 -7.50 8.30
C GLY A 266 -34.35 -7.79 6.81
N ILE A 267 -35.09 -8.84 6.47
CA ILE A 267 -35.36 -9.21 5.06
C ILE A 267 -36.16 -8.15 4.30
N TYR A 268 -36.91 -7.30 5.01
CA TYR A 268 -37.72 -6.25 4.41
C TYR A 268 -36.89 -5.11 3.78
N ALA A 269 -35.62 -4.99 4.16
CA ALA A 269 -34.69 -4.02 3.53
C ALA A 269 -34.55 -4.21 2.01
N THR A 270 -34.87 -5.40 1.48
CA THR A 270 -34.79 -5.72 0.05
C THR A 270 -36.06 -5.37 -0.72
N GLU A 271 -37.18 -5.14 -0.04
CA GLU A 271 -38.49 -4.93 -0.64
C GLU A 271 -38.64 -3.51 -1.20
N PRO A 272 -39.28 -3.36 -2.37
CA PRO A 272 -39.53 -2.02 -2.97
C PRO A 272 -40.35 -1.10 -2.07
N SER A 273 -41.27 -1.66 -1.26
CA SER A 273 -42.09 -0.92 -0.29
C SER A 273 -41.29 -0.24 0.81
N HIS A 274 -40.11 -0.77 1.14
CA HIS A 274 -39.19 -0.25 2.16
C HIS A 274 -38.00 0.52 1.56
N ALA A 275 -37.98 0.76 0.24
CA ALA A 275 -36.87 1.44 -0.45
C ALA A 275 -36.55 2.84 0.11
N ALA A 276 -37.57 3.56 0.62
CA ALA A 276 -37.39 4.88 1.25
C ALA A 276 -36.96 4.82 2.72
N SER A 277 -36.94 3.64 3.34
CA SER A 277 -36.43 3.47 4.71
C SER A 277 -34.91 3.60 4.76
N PHE A 278 -34.36 3.87 5.95
CA PHE A 278 -32.90 3.90 6.15
C PHE A 278 -32.25 2.56 5.75
N ALA A 279 -32.84 1.43 6.13
CA ALA A 279 -32.38 0.10 5.74
C ALA A 279 -32.45 -0.12 4.22
N GLY A 280 -33.56 0.29 3.59
CA GLY A 280 -33.70 0.23 2.13
C GLY A 280 -32.68 1.09 1.40
N ALA A 281 -32.39 2.29 1.91
CA ALA A 281 -31.34 3.17 1.36
C ALA A 281 -29.95 2.52 1.46
N LEU A 282 -29.59 1.95 2.60
CA LEU A 282 -28.33 1.19 2.78
C LEU A 282 -28.25 0.02 1.80
N PHE A 283 -29.34 -0.73 1.62
CA PHE A 283 -29.39 -1.82 0.65
C PHE A 283 -29.20 -1.35 -0.78
N GLN A 284 -29.81 -0.23 -1.17
CA GLN A 284 -29.63 0.34 -2.51
C GLN A 284 -28.19 0.77 -2.75
N ILE A 285 -27.56 1.45 -1.80
CA ILE A 285 -26.14 1.87 -1.91
C ILE A 285 -25.23 0.64 -1.92
N GLY A 286 -25.45 -0.32 -1.04
CA GLY A 286 -24.62 -1.50 -0.90
C GLY A 286 -24.78 -2.48 -2.06
N ALA A 287 -25.99 -3.04 -2.22
CA ALA A 287 -26.26 -4.13 -3.15
C ALA A 287 -26.42 -3.67 -4.60
N LYS A 288 -27.23 -2.61 -4.81
CA LYS A 288 -27.61 -2.18 -6.16
C LYS A 288 -26.63 -1.17 -6.79
N SER A 289 -25.68 -0.65 -6.01
CA SER A 289 -24.67 0.30 -6.50
C SER A 289 -23.25 -0.24 -6.28
N ALA A 290 -22.73 -0.24 -5.05
CA ALA A 290 -21.34 -0.60 -4.79
C ALA A 290 -21.01 -2.04 -5.18
N PHE A 291 -21.88 -3.01 -4.82
CA PHE A 291 -21.64 -4.42 -5.12
C PHE A 291 -21.76 -4.75 -6.61
N VAL A 292 -22.63 -4.06 -7.35
CA VAL A 292 -22.75 -4.24 -8.81
C VAL A 292 -21.49 -3.78 -9.55
N LEU A 293 -20.77 -2.80 -8.99
CA LEU A 293 -19.58 -2.25 -9.63
C LEU A 293 -18.36 -3.16 -9.53
N PHE A 294 -18.32 -4.17 -8.61
CA PHE A 294 -17.10 -4.95 -8.42
C PHE A 294 -16.65 -5.71 -9.68
N VAL A 295 -17.60 -6.22 -10.48
CA VAL A 295 -17.33 -6.95 -11.72
C VAL A 295 -16.78 -6.01 -12.80
N PRO A 296 -17.41 -4.86 -13.11
CA PRO A 296 -16.83 -3.83 -13.98
C PRO A 296 -15.45 -3.33 -13.52
N VAL A 297 -15.28 -3.08 -12.22
CA VAL A 297 -14.01 -2.61 -11.66
C VAL A 297 -12.90 -3.65 -11.84
N LEU A 298 -13.21 -4.92 -11.61
CA LEU A 298 -12.26 -6.02 -11.85
C LEU A 298 -11.74 -6.00 -13.30
N GLY A 299 -12.64 -6.01 -14.29
CA GLY A 299 -12.28 -5.97 -15.71
C GLY A 299 -11.55 -4.67 -16.10
N GLY A 300 -12.03 -3.54 -15.59
CA GLY A 300 -11.43 -2.22 -15.85
C GLY A 300 -10.00 -2.10 -15.37
N TYR A 301 -9.70 -2.54 -14.15
CA TYR A 301 -8.35 -2.42 -13.60
C TYR A 301 -7.38 -3.51 -14.06
N ILE A 302 -7.86 -4.66 -14.53
CA ILE A 302 -7.04 -5.59 -15.32
C ILE A 302 -6.58 -4.89 -16.60
N ALA A 303 -7.51 -4.30 -17.35
CA ALA A 303 -7.22 -3.60 -18.59
C ALA A 303 -6.34 -2.36 -18.38
N TYR A 304 -6.59 -1.60 -17.33
CA TYR A 304 -5.76 -0.46 -16.91
C TYR A 304 -4.31 -0.90 -16.63
N SER A 305 -4.12 -2.00 -15.93
CA SER A 305 -2.78 -2.53 -15.63
C SER A 305 -1.99 -2.95 -16.89
N ILE A 306 -2.66 -3.21 -18.02
CA ILE A 306 -2.06 -3.64 -19.30
C ILE A 306 -1.85 -2.46 -20.23
N ALA A 307 -2.86 -1.60 -20.38
CA ALA A 307 -2.94 -0.55 -21.41
C ALA A 307 -3.10 0.86 -20.83
N ASP A 308 -2.94 1.03 -19.52
CA ASP A 308 -3.10 2.30 -18.83
C ASP A 308 -4.51 2.91 -18.99
N ARG A 309 -4.63 4.24 -18.86
CA ARG A 309 -5.90 4.98 -18.92
C ARG A 309 -6.82 4.61 -20.09
N PRO A 310 -6.32 4.47 -21.34
CA PRO A 310 -7.17 4.09 -22.46
C PRO A 310 -7.84 2.72 -22.33
N GLY A 311 -7.24 1.78 -21.55
CA GLY A 311 -7.79 0.44 -21.32
C GLY A 311 -8.93 0.42 -20.30
N LEU A 312 -9.04 1.43 -19.43
CA LEU A 312 -9.99 1.43 -18.31
C LEU A 312 -11.44 1.33 -18.76
N ALA A 313 -11.88 2.20 -19.67
CA ALA A 313 -13.25 2.22 -20.15
C ALA A 313 -13.64 0.94 -20.90
N PRO A 314 -12.86 0.44 -21.88
CA PRO A 314 -13.12 -0.86 -22.51
C PRO A 314 -13.22 -2.01 -21.51
N GLY A 315 -12.35 -2.05 -20.50
CA GLY A 315 -12.34 -3.09 -19.47
C GLY A 315 -13.56 -3.03 -18.56
N MET A 316 -13.97 -1.83 -18.11
CA MET A 316 -15.17 -1.65 -17.29
C MET A 316 -16.45 -2.00 -18.05
N ILE A 317 -16.57 -1.56 -19.29
CA ILE A 317 -17.73 -1.86 -20.15
C ILE A 317 -17.78 -3.37 -20.45
N GLY A 318 -16.64 -3.98 -20.76
CA GLY A 318 -16.54 -5.43 -20.94
C GLY A 318 -16.91 -6.22 -19.69
N GLY A 319 -16.51 -5.75 -18.51
CA GLY A 319 -16.92 -6.32 -17.22
C GLY A 319 -18.41 -6.20 -16.95
N LEU A 320 -19.02 -5.05 -17.28
CA LEU A 320 -20.48 -4.89 -17.18
C LEU A 320 -21.22 -5.83 -18.14
N LEU A 321 -20.76 -5.94 -19.39
CA LEU A 321 -21.29 -6.90 -20.34
C LEU A 321 -21.19 -8.35 -19.86
N ALA A 322 -20.08 -8.70 -19.21
CA ALA A 322 -19.91 -10.02 -18.60
C ALA A 322 -21.00 -10.31 -17.56
N SER A 323 -21.36 -9.31 -16.75
CA SER A 323 -22.48 -9.45 -15.78
C SER A 323 -23.82 -9.62 -16.49
N ILE A 324 -24.11 -8.83 -17.54
CA ILE A 324 -25.35 -8.89 -18.31
C ILE A 324 -25.49 -10.25 -19.03
N LEU A 325 -24.40 -10.79 -19.56
CA LEU A 325 -24.36 -12.07 -20.27
C LEU A 325 -24.33 -13.31 -19.34
N GLY A 326 -24.37 -13.11 -18.01
CA GLY A 326 -24.29 -14.20 -17.05
C GLY A 326 -22.88 -14.82 -16.88
N ALA A 327 -21.86 -14.24 -17.51
CA ALA A 327 -20.47 -14.70 -17.38
C ALA A 327 -19.79 -14.23 -16.08
N GLY A 328 -20.41 -13.33 -15.34
CA GLY A 328 -20.02 -12.88 -14.00
C GLY A 328 -18.56 -12.45 -13.89
N PHE A 329 -17.92 -12.79 -12.77
CA PHE A 329 -16.54 -12.39 -12.50
C PHE A 329 -15.52 -13.07 -13.45
N LEU A 330 -15.78 -14.31 -13.89
CA LEU A 330 -14.93 -14.99 -14.87
C LEU A 330 -14.93 -14.22 -16.19
N GLY A 331 -16.13 -13.81 -16.63
CA GLY A 331 -16.29 -12.98 -17.82
C GLY A 331 -15.56 -11.64 -17.69
N ALA A 332 -15.59 -11.01 -16.51
CA ALA A 332 -14.86 -9.76 -16.28
C ALA A 332 -13.34 -9.92 -16.36
N ILE A 333 -12.81 -11.03 -15.87
CA ILE A 333 -11.37 -11.36 -16.02
C ILE A 333 -11.01 -11.44 -17.49
N VAL A 334 -11.76 -12.22 -18.26
CA VAL A 334 -11.51 -12.40 -19.70
C VAL A 334 -11.69 -11.08 -20.46
N ALA A 335 -12.77 -10.34 -20.19
CA ALA A 335 -13.01 -9.02 -20.77
C ALA A 335 -11.88 -8.03 -20.45
N GLY A 336 -11.37 -8.03 -19.22
CA GLY A 336 -10.26 -7.20 -18.80
C GLY A 336 -8.97 -7.47 -19.58
N PHE A 337 -8.65 -8.74 -19.81
CA PHE A 337 -7.50 -9.11 -20.64
C PHE A 337 -7.71 -8.75 -22.11
N ILE A 338 -8.88 -9.03 -22.68
CA ILE A 338 -9.22 -8.66 -24.07
C ILE A 338 -9.10 -7.13 -24.24
N ALA A 339 -9.72 -6.37 -23.34
CA ALA A 339 -9.68 -4.91 -23.36
C ALA A 339 -8.25 -4.38 -23.22
N GLY A 340 -7.50 -4.91 -22.28
CA GLY A 340 -6.13 -4.48 -22.01
C GLY A 340 -5.19 -4.76 -23.19
N TYR A 341 -5.09 -6.01 -23.60
CA TYR A 341 -4.21 -6.38 -24.71
C TYR A 341 -4.70 -5.83 -26.05
N GLY A 342 -6.02 -5.80 -26.27
CA GLY A 342 -6.62 -5.22 -27.47
C GLY A 342 -6.34 -3.72 -27.58
N THR A 343 -6.55 -2.95 -26.51
CA THR A 343 -6.24 -1.52 -26.49
C THR A 343 -4.75 -1.24 -26.65
N ARG A 344 -3.89 -2.05 -26.01
CA ARG A 344 -2.43 -1.96 -26.19
C ARG A 344 -2.01 -2.24 -27.63
N TRP A 345 -2.58 -3.27 -28.25
CA TRP A 345 -2.34 -3.60 -29.66
C TRP A 345 -2.80 -2.46 -30.58
N LEU A 346 -4.00 -1.92 -30.39
CA LEU A 346 -4.50 -0.75 -31.12
C LEU A 346 -3.56 0.45 -30.97
N ASN A 347 -3.07 0.70 -29.75
CA ASN A 347 -2.14 1.80 -29.48
C ASN A 347 -0.82 1.66 -30.24
N GLN A 348 -0.31 0.45 -30.39
CA GLN A 348 0.95 0.19 -31.10
C GLN A 348 0.80 0.28 -32.62
N ASN A 349 -0.37 -0.09 -33.15
CA ASN A 349 -0.58 -0.19 -34.61
C ASN A 349 -1.21 1.07 -35.22
N ILE A 350 -1.99 1.84 -34.47
CA ILE A 350 -2.60 3.08 -34.98
C ILE A 350 -1.58 4.21 -34.92
N ARG A 351 -1.19 4.72 -36.08
CA ARG A 351 -0.32 5.89 -36.23
C ARG A 351 -1.15 7.07 -36.70
N LEU A 352 -1.06 8.20 -36.02
CA LEU A 352 -1.79 9.42 -36.32
C LEU A 352 -0.81 10.55 -36.66
N PRO A 353 -1.21 11.53 -37.48
CA PRO A 353 -0.48 12.79 -37.63
C PRO A 353 -0.33 13.47 -36.27
N ARG A 354 0.77 14.23 -36.06
CA ARG A 354 1.08 14.92 -34.79
C ARG A 354 -0.09 15.79 -34.26
N ALA A 355 -0.83 16.43 -35.15
CA ALA A 355 -1.99 17.27 -34.78
C ALA A 355 -3.14 16.48 -34.14
N LEU A 356 -3.25 15.15 -34.40
CA LEU A 356 -4.32 14.28 -33.90
C LEU A 356 -3.85 13.31 -32.82
N GLU A 357 -2.57 13.32 -32.46
CA GLU A 357 -2.03 12.39 -31.44
C GLU A 357 -2.75 12.52 -30.08
N GLY A 358 -3.17 13.74 -29.70
CA GLY A 358 -3.91 13.98 -28.47
C GLY A 358 -5.30 13.32 -28.44
N LEU A 359 -5.92 13.04 -29.59
CA LEU A 359 -7.22 12.36 -29.67
C LEU A 359 -7.09 10.85 -29.48
N LYS A 360 -5.91 10.28 -29.70
CA LYS A 360 -5.67 8.84 -29.62
C LYS A 360 -6.04 8.23 -28.26
N PRO A 361 -5.51 8.72 -27.12
CA PRO A 361 -5.79 8.13 -25.80
C PRO A 361 -7.21 8.47 -25.28
N VAL A 362 -7.81 9.57 -25.73
CA VAL A 362 -9.08 10.07 -25.16
C VAL A 362 -10.29 9.60 -25.95
N LEU A 363 -10.18 9.46 -27.27
CA LEU A 363 -11.29 9.12 -28.16
C LEU A 363 -11.09 7.78 -28.88
N ILE A 364 -9.98 7.65 -29.62
CA ILE A 364 -9.82 6.54 -30.58
C ILE A 364 -9.60 5.21 -29.85
N LEU A 365 -8.70 5.16 -28.90
CA LEU A 365 -8.41 3.92 -28.17
C LEU A 365 -9.57 3.48 -27.28
N PRO A 366 -10.23 4.33 -26.49
CA PRO A 366 -11.42 3.93 -25.74
C PRO A 366 -12.56 3.45 -26.65
N LEU A 367 -12.83 4.16 -27.75
CA LEU A 367 -13.90 3.79 -28.67
C LEU A 367 -13.63 2.42 -29.34
N LEU A 368 -12.49 2.28 -30.00
CA LEU A 368 -12.14 1.04 -30.71
C LEU A 368 -11.88 -0.12 -29.75
N GLY A 369 -11.27 0.16 -28.59
CA GLY A 369 -11.08 -0.84 -27.54
C GLY A 369 -12.40 -1.35 -26.97
N THR A 370 -13.37 -0.46 -26.74
CA THR A 370 -14.72 -0.83 -26.29
C THR A 370 -15.46 -1.63 -27.36
N LEU A 371 -15.40 -1.19 -28.61
CA LEU A 371 -16.03 -1.89 -29.72
C LEU A 371 -15.46 -3.31 -29.86
N LEU A 372 -14.15 -3.44 -29.88
CA LEU A 372 -13.46 -4.74 -29.96
C LEU A 372 -13.85 -5.66 -28.80
N THR A 373 -13.74 -5.14 -27.57
CA THR A 373 -14.05 -5.91 -26.35
C THR A 373 -15.52 -6.30 -26.32
N GLY A 374 -16.41 -5.35 -26.62
CA GLY A 374 -17.86 -5.57 -26.59
C GLY A 374 -18.30 -6.61 -27.61
N LEU A 375 -17.84 -6.51 -28.86
CA LEU A 375 -18.18 -7.48 -29.91
C LEU A 375 -17.64 -8.88 -29.59
N LEU A 376 -16.39 -8.99 -29.10
CA LEU A 376 -15.84 -10.27 -28.68
C LEU A 376 -16.60 -10.88 -27.51
N MET A 377 -17.01 -10.06 -26.53
CA MET A 377 -17.80 -10.54 -25.40
C MET A 377 -19.20 -11.01 -25.86
N ILE A 378 -19.87 -10.27 -26.73
CA ILE A 378 -21.25 -10.61 -27.15
C ILE A 378 -21.29 -11.83 -28.08
N TYR A 379 -20.40 -11.88 -29.06
CA TYR A 379 -20.51 -12.89 -30.13
C TYR A 379 -19.59 -14.10 -29.97
N VAL A 380 -18.50 -13.99 -29.19
CA VAL A 380 -17.47 -15.05 -29.18
C VAL A 380 -17.28 -15.64 -27.78
N VAL A 381 -17.02 -14.82 -26.80
CA VAL A 381 -16.47 -15.27 -25.50
C VAL A 381 -17.52 -15.33 -24.40
N GLY A 382 -18.52 -14.45 -24.42
CA GLY A 382 -19.46 -14.31 -23.31
C GLY A 382 -20.23 -15.59 -23.00
N THR A 383 -20.83 -16.22 -24.01
CA THR A 383 -21.60 -17.45 -23.84
C THR A 383 -20.74 -18.63 -23.33
N PRO A 384 -19.57 -18.97 -23.92
CA PRO A 384 -18.72 -20.03 -23.39
C PRO A 384 -18.26 -19.81 -21.96
N VAL A 385 -17.97 -18.56 -21.59
CA VAL A 385 -17.56 -18.24 -20.21
C VAL A 385 -18.74 -18.30 -19.24
N ALA A 386 -19.94 -17.90 -19.66
CA ALA A 386 -21.16 -18.05 -18.87
C ALA A 386 -21.47 -19.53 -18.61
N GLU A 387 -21.33 -20.38 -19.61
CA GLU A 387 -21.49 -21.85 -19.48
C GLU A 387 -20.44 -22.44 -18.53
N ALA A 388 -19.18 -22.01 -18.65
CA ALA A 388 -18.12 -22.42 -17.72
C ALA A 388 -18.42 -21.99 -16.27
N LEU A 389 -18.94 -20.77 -16.04
CA LEU A 389 -19.37 -20.31 -14.71
C LEU A 389 -20.56 -21.12 -14.21
N ALA A 390 -21.53 -21.42 -15.07
CA ALA A 390 -22.68 -22.25 -14.72
C ALA A 390 -22.25 -23.68 -14.35
N PHE A 391 -21.35 -24.27 -15.12
CA PHE A 391 -20.77 -25.59 -14.80
C PHE A 391 -20.06 -25.57 -13.44
N LEU A 392 -19.17 -24.59 -13.21
CA LEU A 392 -18.47 -24.42 -11.94
C LEU A 392 -19.46 -24.25 -10.76
N THR A 393 -20.49 -23.42 -10.97
CA THR A 393 -21.55 -23.18 -9.97
C THR A 393 -22.28 -24.46 -9.61
N ASN A 394 -22.72 -25.24 -10.61
CA ASN A 394 -23.41 -26.50 -10.40
C ASN A 394 -22.50 -27.56 -9.74
N PHE A 395 -21.24 -27.63 -10.18
CA PHE A 395 -20.24 -28.49 -9.58
C PHE A 395 -20.05 -28.17 -8.09
N LEU A 396 -19.87 -26.89 -7.71
CA LEU A 396 -19.69 -26.47 -6.33
C LEU A 396 -20.97 -26.71 -5.48
N LYS A 397 -22.16 -26.49 -6.07
CA LYS A 397 -23.44 -26.82 -5.39
C LYS A 397 -23.62 -28.32 -5.18
N SER A 398 -23.04 -29.14 -6.03
CA SER A 398 -23.08 -30.61 -5.91
C SER A 398 -22.05 -31.17 -4.92
N MET A 399 -21.03 -30.38 -4.56
CA MET A 399 -20.01 -30.83 -3.61
C MET A 399 -20.59 -31.04 -2.21
N GLN A 400 -20.52 -32.27 -1.73
CA GLN A 400 -20.99 -32.68 -0.40
C GLN A 400 -19.99 -33.65 0.24
N GLY A 401 -20.04 -33.78 1.55
CA GLY A 401 -19.19 -34.73 2.28
C GLY A 401 -17.69 -34.44 2.10
N SER A 402 -16.93 -35.45 1.74
CA SER A 402 -15.45 -35.37 1.65
C SER A 402 -14.94 -34.39 0.61
N SER A 403 -15.65 -34.21 -0.51
CA SER A 403 -15.25 -33.24 -1.54
C SER A 403 -15.40 -31.79 -1.08
N ALA A 404 -16.45 -31.48 -0.31
CA ALA A 404 -16.62 -30.16 0.31
C ALA A 404 -15.52 -29.89 1.35
N ILE A 405 -15.19 -30.91 2.17
CA ILE A 405 -14.09 -30.82 3.15
C ILE A 405 -12.78 -30.50 2.45
N LEU A 406 -12.47 -31.19 1.36
CA LEU A 406 -11.22 -30.97 0.61
C LEU A 406 -11.15 -29.54 0.04
N LEU A 407 -12.25 -29.02 -0.52
CA LEU A 407 -12.30 -27.64 -0.99
C LEU A 407 -12.13 -26.66 0.18
N GLY A 408 -12.77 -26.93 1.33
CA GLY A 408 -12.62 -26.11 2.52
C GLY A 408 -11.19 -26.09 3.07
N LEU A 409 -10.50 -27.24 3.09
CA LEU A 409 -9.09 -27.35 3.44
C LEU A 409 -8.22 -26.49 2.49
N LEU A 410 -8.46 -26.61 1.20
CA LEU A 410 -7.68 -25.87 0.18
C LEU A 410 -7.89 -24.35 0.33
N LEU A 411 -9.14 -23.90 0.33
CA LEU A 411 -9.47 -22.47 0.46
C LEU A 411 -8.95 -21.91 1.80
N GLY A 412 -9.10 -22.68 2.87
CA GLY A 412 -8.59 -22.28 4.18
C GLY A 412 -7.07 -22.17 4.22
N ALA A 413 -6.36 -23.13 3.66
CA ALA A 413 -4.91 -23.08 3.53
C ALA A 413 -4.43 -21.86 2.72
N MET A 414 -5.09 -21.59 1.60
CA MET A 414 -4.78 -20.43 0.75
C MET A 414 -4.94 -19.10 1.49
N MET A 415 -5.92 -18.98 2.39
CA MET A 415 -6.13 -17.76 3.16
C MET A 415 -4.97 -17.41 4.11
N ALA A 416 -4.28 -18.42 4.64
CA ALA A 416 -3.20 -18.23 5.61
C ALA A 416 -1.79 -18.37 5.02
N PHE A 417 -1.67 -18.79 3.76
CA PHE A 417 -0.38 -19.04 3.14
C PHE A 417 0.49 -17.77 3.03
N ASP A 418 -0.09 -16.70 2.57
CA ASP A 418 0.59 -15.40 2.38
C ASP A 418 -0.16 -14.20 2.99
N MET A 419 -1.22 -14.48 3.78
CA MET A 419 -1.94 -13.55 4.67
C MET A 419 -2.20 -12.16 4.07
N GLY A 420 -2.93 -12.08 2.96
CA GLY A 420 -3.21 -10.85 2.22
C GLY A 420 -2.35 -10.71 0.95
N GLY A 421 -1.49 -11.69 0.68
CA GLY A 421 -0.75 -11.79 -0.56
C GLY A 421 -1.57 -12.36 -1.72
N PRO A 422 -0.89 -12.76 -2.80
CA PRO A 422 -1.53 -13.22 -4.02
C PRO A 422 -2.43 -14.46 -3.87
N VAL A 423 -2.02 -15.43 -3.05
CA VAL A 423 -2.76 -16.69 -2.86
C VAL A 423 -4.02 -16.46 -2.04
N ASN A 424 -3.90 -15.70 -0.97
CA ASN A 424 -5.04 -15.25 -0.16
C ASN A 424 -6.07 -14.50 -1.01
N LYS A 425 -5.61 -13.52 -1.81
CA LYS A 425 -6.49 -12.73 -2.69
C LYS A 425 -7.17 -13.57 -3.76
N ALA A 426 -6.51 -14.61 -4.26
CA ALA A 426 -7.11 -15.52 -5.23
C ALA A 426 -8.28 -16.31 -4.62
N ALA A 427 -8.11 -16.87 -3.41
CA ALA A 427 -9.17 -17.57 -2.70
C ALA A 427 -10.34 -16.63 -2.37
N TYR A 428 -10.04 -15.42 -1.90
CA TYR A 428 -11.06 -14.40 -1.59
C TYR A 428 -11.82 -13.96 -2.85
N ALA A 429 -11.12 -13.59 -3.93
CA ALA A 429 -11.74 -13.16 -5.18
C ALA A 429 -12.61 -14.26 -5.81
N PHE A 430 -12.15 -15.51 -5.77
CA PHE A 430 -12.92 -16.68 -6.19
C PHE A 430 -14.24 -16.79 -5.40
N SER A 431 -14.16 -16.74 -4.07
CA SER A 431 -15.31 -16.87 -3.19
C SER A 431 -16.31 -15.72 -3.33
N VAL A 432 -15.82 -14.49 -3.45
CA VAL A 432 -16.65 -13.29 -3.72
C VAL A 432 -17.31 -13.37 -5.09
N GLY A 433 -16.58 -13.81 -6.11
CA GLY A 433 -17.12 -13.96 -7.45
C GLY A 433 -18.33 -14.91 -7.50
N LEU A 434 -18.32 -15.95 -6.68
CA LEU A 434 -19.41 -16.93 -6.57
C LEU A 434 -20.67 -16.41 -5.86
N LEU A 435 -20.58 -15.33 -5.08
CA LEU A 435 -21.75 -14.73 -4.43
C LEU A 435 -22.79 -14.29 -5.45
N SER A 436 -22.37 -13.75 -6.59
CA SER A 436 -23.27 -13.37 -7.68
C SER A 436 -24.00 -14.56 -8.30
N ALA A 437 -23.42 -15.75 -8.22
CA ALA A 437 -24.00 -17.03 -8.66
C ALA A 437 -24.77 -17.75 -7.55
N GLN A 438 -24.99 -17.08 -6.39
CA GLN A 438 -25.67 -17.64 -5.20
C GLN A 438 -25.01 -18.91 -4.66
N VAL A 439 -23.68 -18.98 -4.71
CA VAL A 439 -22.86 -20.01 -4.06
C VAL A 439 -22.16 -19.36 -2.87
N TYR A 440 -22.64 -19.61 -1.66
CA TYR A 440 -22.26 -18.90 -0.45
C TYR A 440 -21.28 -19.67 0.46
N THR A 441 -21.18 -20.98 0.28
CA THR A 441 -20.36 -21.86 1.14
C THR A 441 -18.85 -21.55 1.04
N PRO A 442 -18.25 -21.26 -0.14
CA PRO A 442 -16.84 -20.89 -0.20
C PRO A 442 -16.53 -19.58 0.55
N MET A 443 -17.48 -18.62 0.53
CA MET A 443 -17.29 -17.36 1.24
C MET A 443 -17.26 -17.55 2.76
N ALA A 444 -18.13 -18.43 3.29
CA ALA A 444 -18.11 -18.79 4.70
C ALA A 444 -16.77 -19.43 5.11
N ALA A 445 -16.26 -20.36 4.30
CA ALA A 445 -14.98 -21.03 4.55
C ALA A 445 -13.81 -20.03 4.53
N VAL A 446 -13.77 -19.15 3.52
CA VAL A 446 -12.70 -18.15 3.34
C VAL A 446 -12.72 -17.12 4.48
N MET A 447 -13.90 -16.64 4.90
CA MET A 447 -13.97 -15.66 5.99
C MET A 447 -13.57 -16.29 7.33
N ALA A 448 -14.07 -17.47 7.68
CA ALA A 448 -13.67 -18.17 8.90
C ALA A 448 -12.16 -18.44 8.94
N ALA A 449 -11.62 -18.92 7.81
CA ALA A 449 -10.20 -19.22 7.67
C ALA A 449 -9.30 -17.98 7.72
N GLY A 450 -9.74 -16.88 7.11
CA GLY A 450 -8.96 -15.64 7.09
C GLY A 450 -8.94 -14.88 8.41
N MET A 451 -9.92 -15.11 9.29
CA MET A 451 -9.91 -14.60 10.66
C MET A 451 -8.95 -15.38 11.56
N THR A 452 -8.71 -16.65 11.27
CA THR A 452 -7.91 -17.58 12.09
C THR A 452 -6.48 -17.09 12.36
N PRO A 453 -5.64 -16.69 11.38
CA PRO A 453 -4.24 -16.32 11.63
C PRO A 453 -4.08 -15.17 12.64
N PRO A 454 -4.73 -14.00 12.47
CA PRO A 454 -4.55 -12.90 13.40
C PRO A 454 -5.15 -13.20 14.79
N LEU A 455 -6.29 -13.92 14.87
CA LEU A 455 -6.85 -14.34 16.15
C LEU A 455 -5.92 -15.32 16.88
N ALA A 456 -5.34 -16.28 16.16
CA ALA A 456 -4.44 -17.27 16.74
C ALA A 456 -3.14 -16.65 17.25
N VAL A 457 -2.55 -15.74 16.48
CA VAL A 457 -1.35 -15.02 16.92
C VAL A 457 -1.66 -14.15 18.13
N ALA A 458 -2.76 -13.41 18.12
CA ALA A 458 -3.20 -12.59 19.26
C ALA A 458 -3.40 -13.44 20.53
N LEU A 459 -4.01 -14.61 20.40
CA LEU A 459 -4.21 -15.53 21.52
C LEU A 459 -2.89 -16.15 21.98
N ALA A 460 -2.02 -16.54 21.04
CA ALA A 460 -0.72 -17.13 21.34
C ALA A 460 0.20 -16.18 22.09
N THR A 461 0.20 -14.87 21.77
CA THR A 461 0.99 -13.86 22.51
C THR A 461 0.60 -13.76 23.98
N LYS A 462 -0.67 -14.06 24.33
CA LYS A 462 -1.17 -14.06 25.70
C LYS A 462 -0.92 -15.39 26.41
N LEU A 463 -1.16 -16.53 25.74
CA LEU A 463 -1.03 -17.85 26.34
C LEU A 463 0.43 -18.33 26.45
N PHE A 464 1.29 -17.92 25.53
CA PHE A 464 2.70 -18.32 25.45
C PHE A 464 3.64 -17.09 25.42
N PRO A 465 3.59 -16.16 26.39
CA PRO A 465 4.31 -14.88 26.33
C PRO A 465 5.81 -15.02 26.20
N ARG A 466 6.39 -16.11 26.69
CA ARG A 466 7.84 -16.39 26.59
C ARG A 466 8.32 -16.67 25.15
N ARG A 467 7.39 -16.94 24.22
CA ARG A 467 7.70 -17.25 22.82
C ARG A 467 7.58 -16.03 21.90
N PHE A 468 7.23 -14.89 22.46
CA PHE A 468 7.02 -13.65 21.72
C PHE A 468 7.80 -12.52 22.37
N THR A 469 8.40 -11.66 21.55
CA THR A 469 9.07 -10.46 22.03
C THR A 469 8.07 -9.48 22.63
N GLU A 470 8.53 -8.48 23.38
CA GLU A 470 7.68 -7.45 23.97
C GLU A 470 6.86 -6.73 22.89
N VAL A 471 7.50 -6.31 21.81
CA VAL A 471 6.86 -5.67 20.64
C VAL A 471 5.78 -6.56 20.02
N GLU A 472 6.04 -7.87 19.88
CA GLU A 472 5.01 -8.80 19.38
C GLU A 472 3.83 -8.94 20.34
N ARG A 473 4.06 -8.91 21.64
CA ARG A 473 2.98 -8.99 22.65
C ARG A 473 2.11 -7.75 22.65
N GLU A 474 2.70 -6.57 22.50
CA GLU A 474 1.96 -5.30 22.37
C GLU A 474 1.13 -5.27 21.09
N ALA A 475 1.71 -5.68 19.97
CA ALA A 475 1.01 -5.76 18.68
C ALA A 475 -0.13 -6.80 18.68
N GLY A 476 -0.07 -7.81 19.58
CA GLY A 476 -1.04 -8.90 19.63
C GLY A 476 -2.48 -8.43 19.82
N VAL A 477 -2.74 -7.40 20.62
CA VAL A 477 -4.10 -6.88 20.88
C VAL A 477 -4.69 -6.28 19.60
N ALA A 478 -3.94 -5.40 18.93
CA ALA A 478 -4.37 -4.79 17.68
C ALA A 478 -4.60 -5.86 16.59
N THR A 479 -3.72 -6.85 16.53
CA THR A 479 -3.84 -8.01 15.63
C THR A 479 -5.13 -8.78 15.86
N GLY A 480 -5.53 -9.00 17.12
CA GLY A 480 -6.80 -9.65 17.46
C GLY A 480 -8.01 -8.88 16.96
N VAL A 481 -8.02 -7.56 17.12
CA VAL A 481 -9.10 -6.69 16.61
C VAL A 481 -9.19 -6.77 15.07
N LEU A 482 -8.05 -6.75 14.38
CA LEU A 482 -8.00 -6.94 12.93
C LEU A 482 -8.56 -8.32 12.55
N GLY A 483 -8.24 -9.36 13.30
CA GLY A 483 -8.76 -10.72 13.10
C GLY A 483 -10.27 -10.79 13.25
N LEU A 484 -10.86 -10.14 14.25
CA LEU A 484 -12.31 -10.04 14.40
C LEU A 484 -12.97 -9.35 13.20
N SER A 485 -12.27 -8.44 12.53
CA SER A 485 -12.77 -7.71 11.35
C SER A 485 -12.51 -8.43 10.03
N PHE A 486 -11.98 -9.67 10.03
CA PHE A 486 -11.56 -10.40 8.83
C PHE A 486 -10.40 -9.69 8.09
N ILE A 487 -9.45 -9.13 8.82
CA ILE A 487 -8.24 -8.53 8.26
C ILE A 487 -7.04 -9.45 8.56
N THR A 488 -6.77 -10.36 7.63
CA THR A 488 -5.73 -11.41 7.77
C THR A 488 -4.32 -10.85 7.87
N GLU A 489 -4.10 -9.68 7.28
CA GLU A 489 -2.83 -8.95 7.25
C GLU A 489 -2.29 -8.61 8.65
N GLY A 490 -3.13 -8.60 9.67
CA GLY A 490 -2.69 -8.40 11.05
C GLY A 490 -1.65 -9.43 11.53
N ALA A 491 -1.62 -10.62 10.93
CA ALA A 491 -0.65 -11.68 11.26
C ALA A 491 0.70 -11.54 10.52
N ILE A 492 0.81 -10.66 9.51
CA ILE A 492 2.03 -10.53 8.68
C ILE A 492 3.30 -10.22 9.50
N PRO A 493 3.31 -9.27 10.46
CA PRO A 493 4.52 -8.95 11.22
C PRO A 493 5.12 -10.17 11.94
N PHE A 494 4.25 -11.05 12.44
CA PHE A 494 4.68 -12.28 13.14
C PHE A 494 5.20 -13.33 12.17
N ALA A 495 4.55 -13.48 11.02
CA ALA A 495 4.98 -14.37 9.96
C ALA A 495 6.31 -13.92 9.32
N ALA A 496 6.52 -12.62 9.18
CA ALA A 496 7.76 -12.07 8.63
C ALA A 496 8.97 -12.35 9.54
N ARG A 497 8.77 -12.38 10.86
CA ARG A 497 9.82 -12.67 11.83
C ARG A 497 10.17 -14.16 11.93
N ASP A 498 9.18 -15.04 11.82
CA ASP A 498 9.37 -16.49 11.95
C ASP A 498 8.49 -17.25 10.94
N PRO A 499 8.79 -17.13 9.63
CA PRO A 499 7.91 -17.65 8.58
C PRO A 499 7.77 -19.17 8.64
N PHE A 500 8.85 -19.89 8.97
CA PHE A 500 8.87 -21.36 8.97
C PHE A 500 8.03 -21.99 10.08
N ARG A 501 7.63 -21.23 11.11
CA ARG A 501 6.79 -21.72 12.21
C ARG A 501 5.42 -21.09 12.20
N VAL A 502 5.32 -19.79 11.94
CA VAL A 502 4.05 -19.05 11.96
C VAL A 502 3.18 -19.41 10.76
N ILE A 503 3.75 -19.48 9.55
CA ILE A 503 2.96 -19.80 8.35
C ILE A 503 2.39 -21.23 8.43
N PRO A 504 3.15 -22.30 8.69
CA PRO A 504 2.57 -23.64 8.77
C PRO A 504 1.52 -23.79 9.87
N ALA A 505 1.73 -23.17 11.04
CA ALA A 505 0.75 -23.18 12.12
C ALA A 505 -0.58 -22.54 11.69
N ASN A 506 -0.50 -21.38 11.06
CA ASN A 506 -1.69 -20.64 10.60
C ASN A 506 -2.38 -21.35 9.41
N VAL A 507 -1.60 -21.89 8.47
CA VAL A 507 -2.15 -22.67 7.33
C VAL A 507 -2.93 -23.87 7.85
N THR A 508 -2.40 -24.60 8.83
CA THR A 508 -3.08 -25.78 9.40
C THR A 508 -4.41 -25.39 10.06
N GLY A 509 -4.42 -24.37 10.92
CA GLY A 509 -5.67 -23.98 11.59
C GLY A 509 -6.67 -23.36 10.64
N SER A 510 -6.23 -22.54 9.68
CA SER A 510 -7.12 -21.97 8.67
C SER A 510 -7.72 -23.04 7.75
N ALA A 511 -6.94 -24.06 7.39
CA ALA A 511 -7.45 -25.22 6.64
C ALA A 511 -8.54 -25.95 7.43
N ILE A 512 -8.34 -26.17 8.73
CA ILE A 512 -9.34 -26.80 9.61
C ILE A 512 -10.61 -25.93 9.69
N ALA A 513 -10.49 -24.62 9.86
CA ALA A 513 -11.63 -23.71 9.89
C ALA A 513 -12.43 -23.80 8.58
N GLY A 514 -11.76 -23.75 7.44
CA GLY A 514 -12.40 -23.90 6.13
C GLY A 514 -13.08 -25.24 5.95
N ALA A 515 -12.44 -26.33 6.37
CA ALA A 515 -12.98 -27.69 6.31
C ALA A 515 -14.27 -27.85 7.14
N ILE A 516 -14.27 -27.37 8.39
CA ILE A 516 -15.45 -27.44 9.27
C ILE A 516 -16.60 -26.62 8.68
N SER A 517 -16.32 -25.41 8.22
CA SER A 517 -17.32 -24.54 7.59
C SER A 517 -17.99 -25.19 6.38
N MET A 518 -17.18 -25.76 5.46
CA MET A 518 -17.67 -26.46 4.27
C MET A 518 -18.39 -27.78 4.61
N ALA A 519 -17.86 -28.57 5.54
CA ALA A 519 -18.48 -29.82 5.97
C ALA A 519 -19.87 -29.62 6.56
N ALA A 520 -20.05 -28.53 7.31
CA ALA A 520 -21.34 -28.17 7.91
C ALA A 520 -22.28 -27.42 6.93
N GLY A 521 -21.86 -27.18 5.69
CA GLY A 521 -22.65 -26.45 4.69
C GLY A 521 -22.96 -25.01 5.12
N VAL A 522 -22.09 -24.38 5.90
CA VAL A 522 -22.26 -22.99 6.31
C VAL A 522 -22.30 -22.08 5.10
N GLN A 523 -23.28 -21.22 5.04
CA GLN A 523 -23.41 -20.21 3.99
C GLN A 523 -23.21 -18.82 4.57
N LEU A 524 -22.43 -17.99 3.90
CA LEU A 524 -22.23 -16.58 4.23
C LEU A 524 -22.58 -15.72 3.02
N LYS A 525 -23.62 -14.92 3.17
CA LYS A 525 -24.19 -14.11 2.08
C LYS A 525 -23.54 -12.74 1.92
N VAL A 526 -22.64 -12.36 2.83
CA VAL A 526 -21.92 -11.09 2.82
C VAL A 526 -20.43 -11.32 2.56
N PRO A 527 -19.77 -10.48 1.76
CA PRO A 527 -18.39 -10.72 1.35
C PRO A 527 -17.34 -10.31 2.37
N HIS A 528 -17.70 -9.56 3.40
CA HIS A 528 -16.78 -9.04 4.40
C HIS A 528 -17.49 -8.73 5.73
N GLY A 529 -16.71 -8.47 6.80
CA GLY A 529 -17.23 -7.99 8.08
C GLY A 529 -16.82 -8.82 9.30
N GLY A 530 -16.26 -10.00 9.12
CA GLY A 530 -15.77 -10.82 10.24
C GLY A 530 -16.87 -11.17 11.25
N VAL A 531 -16.60 -10.97 12.55
CA VAL A 531 -17.60 -11.25 13.61
C VAL A 531 -18.79 -10.29 13.59
N PHE A 532 -18.65 -9.13 12.98
CA PHE A 532 -19.73 -8.13 12.95
C PHE A 532 -20.93 -8.54 12.10
N VAL A 533 -20.78 -9.58 11.27
CA VAL A 533 -21.89 -10.14 10.49
C VAL A 533 -22.68 -11.20 11.26
N LEU A 534 -22.16 -11.73 12.36
CA LEU A 534 -22.80 -12.82 13.13
C LEU A 534 -24.16 -12.44 13.73
N PRO A 535 -24.36 -11.22 14.26
CA PRO A 535 -25.65 -10.81 14.81
C PRO A 535 -26.72 -10.55 13.74
N ILE A 536 -26.34 -10.52 12.45
CA ILE A 536 -27.23 -10.15 11.36
C ILE A 536 -28.09 -11.37 10.98
N PRO A 537 -29.44 -11.27 11.05
CA PRO A 537 -30.32 -12.35 10.68
C PRO A 537 -30.05 -12.83 9.24
N ASP A 538 -30.00 -14.13 9.03
CA ASP A 538 -29.83 -14.80 7.73
C ASP A 538 -28.53 -14.45 6.95
N ALA A 539 -27.62 -13.66 7.51
CA ALA A 539 -26.31 -13.41 6.91
C ALA A 539 -25.43 -14.66 6.94
N VAL A 540 -25.52 -15.44 8.02
CA VAL A 540 -24.76 -16.68 8.22
C VAL A 540 -25.73 -17.81 8.57
N THR A 541 -25.73 -18.89 7.78
CA THR A 541 -26.46 -20.11 8.14
C THR A 541 -25.61 -20.98 9.06
N HIS A 542 -26.25 -21.88 9.83
CA HIS A 542 -25.57 -22.81 10.75
C HIS A 542 -24.54 -22.09 11.64
N LEU A 543 -24.94 -20.97 12.25
CA LEU A 543 -24.07 -20.05 13.01
C LEU A 543 -23.17 -20.76 14.03
N GLY A 544 -23.73 -21.79 14.75
CA GLY A 544 -22.95 -22.57 15.71
C GLY A 544 -21.74 -23.27 15.10
N PHE A 545 -21.89 -23.86 13.90
CA PHE A 545 -20.78 -24.50 13.19
C PHE A 545 -19.80 -23.47 12.62
N TYR A 546 -20.28 -22.29 12.23
CA TYR A 546 -19.41 -21.20 11.79
C TYR A 546 -18.50 -20.71 12.91
N VAL A 547 -19.07 -20.45 14.09
CA VAL A 547 -18.31 -20.08 15.30
C VAL A 547 -17.34 -21.21 15.70
N LEU A 548 -17.80 -22.47 15.67
CA LEU A 548 -16.96 -23.62 15.94
C LEU A 548 -15.77 -23.70 14.97
N ALA A 549 -15.99 -23.43 13.68
CA ALA A 549 -14.92 -23.40 12.68
C ALA A 549 -13.83 -22.37 13.02
N ILE A 550 -14.24 -21.13 13.35
CA ILE A 550 -13.31 -20.07 13.75
C ILE A 550 -12.56 -20.47 15.03
N LEU A 551 -13.26 -20.95 16.04
CA LEU A 551 -12.65 -21.35 17.33
C LEU A 551 -11.69 -22.53 17.17
N ALA A 552 -12.07 -23.57 16.44
CA ALA A 552 -11.24 -24.76 16.21
C ALA A 552 -9.98 -24.40 15.42
N GLY A 553 -10.11 -23.62 14.35
CA GLY A 553 -8.98 -23.14 13.58
C GLY A 553 -8.03 -22.26 14.41
N THR A 554 -8.59 -21.30 15.15
CA THR A 554 -7.83 -20.41 16.03
C THR A 554 -7.09 -21.20 17.11
N ALA A 555 -7.77 -22.13 17.79
CA ALA A 555 -7.17 -22.97 18.84
C ALA A 555 -6.04 -23.83 18.27
N THR A 556 -6.26 -24.47 17.11
CA THR A 556 -5.23 -25.30 16.46
C THR A 556 -3.99 -24.47 16.10
N SER A 557 -4.16 -23.32 15.43
CA SER A 557 -3.02 -22.44 15.12
C SER A 557 -2.33 -21.95 16.39
N THR A 558 -3.07 -21.57 17.43
CA THR A 558 -2.52 -21.11 18.71
C THR A 558 -1.67 -22.18 19.39
N LEU A 559 -2.18 -23.41 19.46
CA LEU A 559 -1.44 -24.53 20.06
C LEU A 559 -0.18 -24.87 19.25
N LEU A 560 -0.29 -24.90 17.93
CA LEU A 560 0.86 -25.11 17.06
C LEU A 560 1.92 -24.01 17.21
N LEU A 561 1.52 -22.75 17.31
CA LEU A 561 2.44 -21.64 17.62
C LEU A 561 3.10 -21.84 18.98
N GLY A 562 2.33 -22.27 19.99
CA GLY A 562 2.83 -22.61 21.31
C GLY A 562 3.85 -23.75 21.31
N VAL A 563 3.78 -24.70 20.39
CA VAL A 563 4.71 -25.83 20.28
C VAL A 563 5.90 -25.49 19.39
N LEU A 564 5.64 -24.94 18.22
CA LEU A 564 6.65 -24.75 17.17
C LEU A 564 7.56 -23.55 17.42
N LYS A 565 7.02 -22.43 17.93
CA LYS A 565 7.80 -21.19 18.10
C LYS A 565 8.80 -21.36 19.24
N ARG A 566 10.05 -20.99 19.04
CA ARG A 566 11.08 -21.01 20.08
C ARG A 566 10.88 -19.88 21.08
N ASN A 567 11.43 -20.01 22.29
CA ASN A 567 11.44 -18.90 23.22
C ASN A 567 12.14 -17.70 22.59
N ALA A 568 11.54 -16.53 22.71
CA ALA A 568 12.21 -15.30 22.34
C ALA A 568 13.39 -15.12 23.32
N GLU A 569 14.57 -14.91 22.80
CA GLU A 569 15.71 -14.50 23.63
C GLU A 569 15.32 -13.16 24.26
N ALA A 570 15.55 -13.05 25.58
CA ALA A 570 15.23 -11.89 26.38
C ALA A 570 16.09 -10.68 25.98
#